data_b24ec33059ead6ccbf5d5944f39eb7bc
#
_entry.id   b24ec33059ead6ccbf5d5944f39eb7bc
#
_cell.length_a   1.000
_cell.length_b   1.000
_cell.length_c   1.000
_cell.angle_alpha   90.00
_cell.angle_beta   90.00
_cell.angle_gamma   90.00
#
_symmetry.space_group_name_H-M   'P 1'
#
loop_
_entity.id
_entity.type
_entity.pdbx_description
1 polymer ?
#
loop_
_entity_poly.entity_id
_entity_poly.type
_entity_poly.pdbx_seq_one_letter_code
_entity_poly.pdbx_strand_id
1 'polypeptide(L)'
;MMSLCVASYLLCTIFADTYSKFHYVSDLEQYGMDYRVSFAYAVRNNQDFRGDCDDFAYTMRDLLHEQGYTTETYLVRTYVLSGASLHMVLRVKEGKEYYMVDNRYPSVRTWDTGMAGSMYTFER
;
A
#
# COMPACT_ATOMS: atom_id res chain seq x y z
N MET A 1 -2.69 -6.52 -22.10
CA MET A 1 -3.49 -7.41 -21.26
C MET A 1 -3.91 -6.71 -19.99
N MET A 2 -5.17 -6.78 -19.65
CA MET A 2 -5.65 -6.15 -18.43
C MET A 2 -5.21 -6.91 -17.21
N SER A 3 -4.70 -6.20 -16.24
CA SER A 3 -4.42 -6.73 -14.93
C SER A 3 -5.74 -7.17 -14.27
N LEU A 4 -5.78 -8.37 -13.71
CA LEU A 4 -6.95 -8.89 -13.03
C LEU A 4 -6.96 -8.36 -11.60
N CYS A 5 -7.53 -7.19 -11.40
CA CYS A 5 -7.74 -6.65 -10.07
C CYS A 5 -9.05 -7.18 -9.51
N VAL A 6 -9.01 -7.76 -8.32
CA VAL A 6 -10.17 -8.44 -7.71
C VAL A 6 -11.15 -7.48 -7.04
N ALA A 7 -10.76 -6.24 -6.82
CA ALA A 7 -11.60 -5.23 -6.18
C ALA A 7 -12.42 -4.47 -7.22
N SER A 8 -13.16 -3.43 -6.78
CA SER A 8 -13.90 -2.57 -7.69
C SER A 8 -12.97 -1.82 -8.64
N TYR A 9 -13.54 -1.35 -9.74
CA TYR A 9 -12.82 -0.53 -10.72
C TYR A 9 -12.21 0.71 -10.04
N LEU A 10 -12.95 1.35 -9.14
CA LEU A 10 -12.47 2.55 -8.47
C LEU A 10 -11.24 2.27 -7.62
N LEU A 11 -11.30 1.26 -6.75
CA LEU A 11 -10.17 0.90 -5.89
C LEU A 11 -8.97 0.48 -6.74
N CYS A 12 -9.19 -0.33 -7.75
CA CYS A 12 -8.11 -0.79 -8.64
C CYS A 12 -7.47 0.36 -9.39
N THR A 13 -8.26 1.33 -9.85
CA THR A 13 -7.76 2.50 -10.58
C THR A 13 -6.94 3.41 -9.67
N ILE A 14 -7.41 3.67 -8.45
CA ILE A 14 -6.65 4.48 -7.49
C ILE A 14 -5.32 3.81 -7.18
N PHE A 15 -5.34 2.50 -6.95
CA PHE A 15 -4.11 1.76 -6.68
C PHE A 15 -3.15 1.82 -7.87
N ALA A 16 -3.63 1.53 -9.07
CA ALA A 16 -2.78 1.49 -10.26
C ALA A 16 -2.15 2.85 -10.54
N ASP A 17 -2.91 3.93 -10.38
CA ASP A 17 -2.41 5.28 -10.57
C ASP A 17 -1.31 5.60 -9.55
N THR A 18 -1.55 5.31 -8.29
CA THR A 18 -0.57 5.55 -7.22
C THR A 18 0.68 4.70 -7.41
N TYR A 19 0.48 3.42 -7.71
CA TYR A 19 1.57 2.49 -7.92
C TYR A 19 2.49 2.92 -9.08
N SER A 20 1.90 3.41 -10.17
CA SER A 20 2.67 3.85 -11.33
C SER A 20 3.54 5.07 -11.05
N LYS A 21 3.18 5.87 -10.05
CA LYS A 21 3.90 7.09 -9.68
C LYS A 21 4.88 6.87 -8.52
N PHE A 22 4.78 5.73 -7.87
CA PHE A 22 5.58 5.43 -6.67
C PHE A 22 6.95 4.88 -7.05
N HIS A 23 8.00 5.44 -6.43
CA HIS A 23 9.37 4.96 -6.56
C HIS A 23 9.91 4.67 -5.16
N TYR A 24 10.25 3.42 -4.89
CA TYR A 24 10.71 3.04 -3.58
C TYR A 24 12.07 3.65 -3.26
N VAL A 25 12.16 4.27 -2.10
CA VAL A 25 13.42 4.72 -1.51
C VAL A 25 13.24 4.68 0.00
N SER A 26 14.26 4.23 0.71
CA SER A 26 14.24 4.23 2.17
C SER A 26 14.15 5.65 2.71
N ASP A 27 13.35 5.86 3.77
CA ASP A 27 13.28 7.15 4.44
C ASP A 27 14.63 7.60 4.97
N LEU A 28 15.47 6.65 5.38
CA LEU A 28 16.83 6.95 5.81
C LEU A 28 17.67 7.55 4.68
N GLU A 29 17.47 7.08 3.45
CA GLU A 29 18.17 7.63 2.28
C GLU A 29 17.64 9.01 1.90
N GLN A 30 16.32 9.22 2.02
CA GLN A 30 15.68 10.45 1.57
C GLN A 30 15.77 11.57 2.59
N TYR A 31 15.57 11.27 3.88
CA TYR A 31 15.46 12.29 4.93
C TYR A 31 16.51 12.17 6.02
N GLY A 32 17.32 11.11 6.02
CA GLY A 32 18.26 10.82 7.10
C GLY A 32 17.60 10.25 8.34
N MET A 33 16.29 10.02 8.34
CA MET A 33 15.54 9.40 9.41
C MET A 33 14.22 8.85 8.89
N ASP A 34 13.55 8.03 9.70
CA ASP A 34 12.31 7.38 9.32
C ASP A 34 11.12 8.32 9.52
N TYR A 35 10.51 8.76 8.44
CA TYR A 35 9.30 9.57 8.43
C TYR A 35 8.15 8.83 7.77
N ARG A 36 6.94 9.12 8.23
CA ARG A 36 5.70 8.67 7.60
C ARG A 36 5.06 9.87 6.94
N VAL A 37 5.06 9.87 5.62
CA VAL A 37 4.62 11.02 4.82
C VAL A 37 3.57 10.57 3.82
N SER A 38 2.51 11.35 3.68
CA SER A 38 1.53 11.16 2.61
C SER A 38 1.90 12.04 1.42
N PHE A 39 1.91 11.44 0.25
CA PHE A 39 2.14 12.13 -1.02
C PHE A 39 0.88 12.20 -1.88
N ALA A 40 -0.30 12.19 -1.24
CA ALA A 40 -1.56 12.25 -1.96
C ALA A 40 -1.64 13.45 -2.89
N TYR A 41 -1.08 14.58 -2.47
CA TYR A 41 -1.03 15.78 -3.30
C TYR A 41 -0.27 15.55 -4.62
N ALA A 42 0.80 14.79 -4.59
CA ALA A 42 1.59 14.48 -5.79
C ALA A 42 0.77 13.64 -6.76
N VAL A 43 0.10 12.61 -6.23
CA VAL A 43 -0.74 11.73 -7.06
C VAL A 43 -1.89 12.53 -7.69
N ARG A 44 -2.55 13.40 -6.91
CA ARG A 44 -3.63 14.24 -7.42
C ARG A 44 -3.16 15.19 -8.52
N ASN A 45 -1.91 15.60 -8.47
CA ASN A 45 -1.33 16.50 -9.47
C ASN A 45 -0.53 15.77 -10.55
N ASN A 46 -0.74 14.48 -10.67
CA ASN A 46 -0.11 13.62 -11.69
C ASN A 46 1.42 13.68 -11.64
N GLN A 47 1.97 13.65 -10.43
CA GLN A 47 3.41 13.73 -10.19
C GLN A 47 3.91 12.45 -9.54
N ASP A 48 5.10 12.02 -9.91
CA ASP A 48 5.78 10.91 -9.27
C ASP A 48 6.20 11.30 -7.85
N PHE A 49 6.36 10.31 -7.00
CA PHE A 49 6.83 10.52 -5.63
C PHE A 49 7.72 9.36 -5.20
N ARG A 50 8.55 9.63 -4.21
CA ARG A 50 9.48 8.65 -3.64
C ARG A 50 9.15 8.43 -2.18
N GLY A 51 9.23 7.19 -1.75
CA GLY A 51 9.00 6.83 -0.36
C GLY A 51 9.20 5.36 -0.12
N ASP A 52 8.95 4.93 1.11
CA ASP A 52 8.98 3.51 1.48
C ASP A 52 7.56 2.98 1.67
N CYS A 53 7.43 1.80 2.31
CA CYS A 53 6.12 1.15 2.48
C CYS A 53 5.15 1.99 3.30
N ASP A 54 5.64 2.72 4.31
CA ASP A 54 4.79 3.57 5.17
C ASP A 54 4.22 4.72 4.35
N ASP A 55 5.06 5.36 3.55
CA ASP A 55 4.66 6.50 2.73
C ASP A 55 3.64 6.08 1.68
N PHE A 56 3.83 4.92 1.07
CA PHE A 56 2.87 4.38 0.11
C PHE A 56 1.52 4.11 0.79
N ALA A 57 1.54 3.45 1.96
CA ALA A 57 0.32 3.12 2.69
C ALA A 57 -0.44 4.38 3.09
N TYR A 58 0.23 5.40 3.63
CA TYR A 58 -0.42 6.64 4.03
C TYR A 58 -0.93 7.44 2.83
N THR A 59 -0.20 7.41 1.72
CA THR A 59 -0.66 8.05 0.47
C THR A 59 -1.96 7.39 -0.01
N MET A 60 -1.99 6.07 -0.07
CA MET A 60 -3.19 5.33 -0.46
C MET A 60 -4.34 5.59 0.51
N ARG A 61 -4.06 5.60 1.82
CA ARG A 61 -5.07 5.87 2.83
C ARG A 61 -5.76 7.21 2.57
N ASP A 62 -5.00 8.25 2.34
CA ASP A 62 -5.57 9.59 2.15
C ASP A 62 -6.38 9.66 0.85
N LEU A 63 -5.88 9.08 -0.23
CA LEU A 63 -6.62 9.06 -1.50
C LEU A 63 -7.92 8.27 -1.37
N LEU A 64 -7.90 7.15 -0.65
CA LEU A 64 -9.09 6.32 -0.45
C LEU A 64 -10.09 6.98 0.48
N HIS A 65 -9.63 7.66 1.53
CA HIS A 65 -10.52 8.39 2.43
C HIS A 65 -11.27 9.50 1.69
N GLU A 66 -10.65 10.14 0.71
CA GLU A 66 -11.31 11.14 -0.13
C GLU A 66 -12.48 10.54 -0.90
N GLN A 67 -12.44 9.25 -1.17
CA GLN A 67 -13.50 8.55 -1.89
C GLN A 67 -14.47 7.82 -0.95
N GLY A 68 -14.35 8.02 0.35
CA GLY A 68 -15.26 7.46 1.33
C GLY A 68 -14.92 6.05 1.82
N TYR A 69 -13.75 5.53 1.51
CA TYR A 69 -13.33 4.20 1.96
C TYR A 69 -12.93 4.21 3.44
N THR A 70 -13.19 3.10 4.11
CA THR A 70 -12.67 2.82 5.43
C THR A 70 -11.40 2.00 5.29
N THR A 71 -10.34 2.44 5.94
CA THR A 71 -9.03 1.78 5.85
C THR A 71 -8.40 1.61 7.22
N GLU A 72 -7.49 0.66 7.33
CA GLU A 72 -6.69 0.44 8.52
C GLU A 72 -5.26 0.11 8.09
N THR A 73 -4.28 0.70 8.77
CA THR A 73 -2.88 0.36 8.54
C THR A 73 -2.48 -0.80 9.44
N TYR A 74 -1.69 -1.71 8.90
CA TYR A 74 -1.20 -2.87 9.64
C TYR A 74 0.30 -3.00 9.44
N LEU A 75 1.01 -3.26 10.53
CA LEU A 75 2.40 -3.69 10.48
C LEU A 75 2.42 -5.20 10.48
N VAL A 76 3.08 -5.77 9.50
CA VAL A 76 3.22 -7.22 9.36
C VAL A 76 4.69 -7.57 9.35
N ARG A 77 5.04 -8.76 9.84
CA ARG A 77 6.39 -9.26 9.74
C ARG A 77 6.55 -10.01 8.44
N THR A 78 7.62 -9.71 7.73
CA THR A 78 8.01 -10.47 6.56
C THR A 78 9.28 -11.22 6.89
N TYR A 79 9.35 -12.48 6.51
CA TYR A 79 10.56 -13.29 6.70
C TYR A 79 11.34 -13.31 5.40
N VAL A 80 12.56 -12.81 5.45
CA VAL A 80 13.49 -12.81 4.32
C VAL A 80 14.77 -13.53 4.75
N LEU A 81 15.65 -13.77 3.80
CA LEU A 81 16.89 -14.52 4.09
C LEU A 81 17.74 -13.87 5.18
N SER A 82 17.67 -12.55 5.31
CA SER A 82 18.43 -11.80 6.32
C SER A 82 17.72 -11.69 7.67
N GLY A 83 16.54 -12.30 7.84
CA GLY A 83 15.76 -12.23 9.06
C GLY A 83 14.38 -11.64 8.86
N ALA A 84 13.70 -11.31 9.96
CA ALA A 84 12.37 -10.71 9.92
C ALA A 84 12.47 -9.18 9.82
N SER A 85 11.61 -8.59 9.02
CA SER A 85 11.47 -7.13 8.96
C SER A 85 10.00 -6.73 9.08
N LEU A 86 9.76 -5.52 9.56
CA LEU A 86 8.42 -4.96 9.62
C LEU A 86 8.07 -4.31 8.28
N HIS A 87 6.84 -4.49 7.87
CA HIS A 87 6.34 -3.95 6.60
C HIS A 87 4.92 -3.44 6.82
N MET A 88 4.61 -2.26 6.32
CA MET A 88 3.28 -1.68 6.47
C MET A 88 2.43 -1.98 5.25
N VAL A 89 1.22 -2.47 5.50
CA VAL A 89 0.21 -2.68 4.48
C VAL A 89 -1.07 -1.95 4.88
N LEU A 90 -1.96 -1.74 3.93
CA LEU A 90 -3.24 -1.10 4.17
C LEU A 90 -4.35 -2.10 3.94
N ARG A 91 -5.27 -2.22 4.91
CA ARG A 91 -6.49 -2.98 4.75
C ARG A 91 -7.60 -2.03 4.34
N VAL A 92 -8.30 -2.36 3.26
CA VAL A 92 -9.38 -1.54 2.73
C VAL A 92 -10.68 -2.34 2.76
N LYS A 93 -11.71 -1.76 3.34
CA LYS A 93 -13.04 -2.37 3.35
C LYS A 93 -13.84 -1.86 2.16
N GLU A 94 -14.40 -2.79 1.39
CA GLU A 94 -15.28 -2.47 0.27
C GLU A 94 -16.50 -3.38 0.33
N GLY A 95 -17.64 -2.84 0.72
CA GLY A 95 -18.82 -3.65 1.01
C GLY A 95 -18.56 -4.57 2.19
N LYS A 96 -18.66 -5.88 1.96
CA LYS A 96 -18.38 -6.91 2.97
C LYS A 96 -17.00 -7.50 2.82
N GLU A 97 -16.26 -7.08 1.81
CA GLU A 97 -14.95 -7.64 1.50
C GLU A 97 -13.83 -6.76 2.05
N TYR A 98 -12.70 -7.41 2.34
CA TYR A 98 -11.48 -6.72 2.75
C TYR A 98 -10.39 -6.99 1.73
N TYR A 99 -9.64 -5.95 1.41
CA TYR A 99 -8.57 -6.02 0.43
C TYR A 99 -7.26 -5.55 1.03
N MET A 100 -6.16 -6.07 0.50
CA MET A 100 -4.82 -5.64 0.88
C MET A 100 -4.24 -4.74 -0.20
N VAL A 101 -3.78 -3.57 0.23
CA VAL A 101 -3.01 -2.65 -0.59
C VAL A 101 -1.57 -2.68 -0.07
N ASP A 102 -0.66 -3.09 -0.95
CA ASP A 102 0.72 -3.35 -0.58
C ASP A 102 1.61 -2.97 -1.76
N ASN A 103 2.60 -2.10 -1.52
CA ASN A 103 3.48 -1.62 -2.59
C ASN A 103 4.35 -2.70 -3.22
N ARG A 104 4.45 -3.88 -2.59
CA ARG A 104 5.24 -4.98 -3.13
C ARG A 104 4.55 -5.73 -4.26
N TYR A 105 3.23 -5.56 -4.41
CA TYR A 105 2.45 -6.26 -5.42
C TYR A 105 1.89 -5.27 -6.43
N PRO A 106 1.83 -5.65 -7.71
CA PRO A 106 1.36 -4.72 -8.76
C PRO A 106 -0.15 -4.57 -8.84
N SER A 107 -0.91 -5.25 -7.98
CA SER A 107 -2.37 -5.15 -7.94
C SER A 107 -2.89 -5.36 -6.53
N VAL A 108 -4.10 -4.86 -6.29
CA VAL A 108 -4.84 -5.09 -5.05
C VAL A 108 -5.13 -6.59 -4.92
N ARG A 109 -5.03 -7.13 -3.73
CA ARG A 109 -5.32 -8.54 -3.42
C ARG A 109 -6.44 -8.62 -2.40
N THR A 110 -7.16 -9.74 -2.37
CA THR A 110 -8.04 -9.98 -1.23
C THR A 110 -7.18 -10.06 0.03
N TRP A 111 -7.76 -9.69 1.17
CA TRP A 111 -7.00 -9.69 2.42
C TRP A 111 -6.43 -11.08 2.74
N ASP A 112 -7.27 -12.12 2.60
CA ASP A 112 -6.85 -13.47 2.90
C ASP A 112 -5.73 -13.95 1.97
N THR A 113 -5.85 -13.66 0.68
CA THR A 113 -4.82 -14.03 -0.30
C THR A 113 -3.51 -13.29 -0.02
N GLY A 114 -3.59 -12.00 0.29
CA GLY A 114 -2.42 -11.20 0.60
C GLY A 114 -1.68 -11.70 1.82
N MET A 115 -2.43 -12.06 2.87
CA MET A 115 -1.83 -12.58 4.10
C MET A 115 -1.28 -14.00 3.94
N ALA A 116 -2.01 -14.87 3.23
CA ALA A 116 -1.61 -16.28 3.06
C ALA A 116 -0.48 -16.46 2.04
N GLY A 117 -0.44 -15.63 1.00
CA GLY A 117 0.55 -15.72 -0.07
C GLY A 117 1.90 -15.15 0.28
N SER A 118 2.04 -14.59 1.49
CA SER A 118 3.25 -13.91 1.89
C SER A 118 3.64 -14.38 3.27
N MET A 119 4.52 -15.02 3.61
CA MET A 119 4.90 -15.53 4.94
C MET A 119 4.80 -14.43 6.03
N TYR A 120 3.65 -13.77 6.10
CA TYR A 120 3.41 -12.71 7.08
C TYR A 120 3.00 -13.29 8.42
N THR A 121 3.60 -12.76 9.47
CA THR A 121 3.02 -12.82 10.79
C THR A 121 2.36 -11.48 11.02
N PHE A 122 1.08 -11.53 11.33
CA PHE A 122 0.26 -10.34 11.49
C PHE A 122 0.58 -9.63 12.81
N GLU A 123 0.78 -8.33 12.74
CA GLU A 123 1.05 -7.52 13.92
C GLU A 123 0.45 -6.14 13.69
N ARG A 124 -0.53 -5.81 14.50
CA ARG A 124 -1.24 -4.54 14.38
C ARG A 124 -0.53 -3.42 15.17
#